data_bfbc9bce18eb0d8a4edaa75b2b4656d5
#
_entry.id   bfbc9bce18eb0d8a4edaa75b2b4656d5
#
_cell.length_a   1.000
_cell.length_b   1.000
_cell.length_c   1.000
_cell.angle_alpha   90.00
_cell.angle_beta   90.00
_cell.angle_gamma   90.00
#
_symmetry.space_group_name_H-M   'P 1'
#
loop_
_entity.id
_entity.type
_entity.pdbx_description
1 polymer ?
#
loop_
_entity_poly.entity_id
_entity_poly.type
_entity_poly.pdbx_seq_one_letter_code
_entity_poly.pdbx_strand_id
1 'polypeptide(L)'
;SIQDEIKSRLDEIDRVSGQTQFNGVNVLSKDGSMKIQVGANDGETITIDLKKIDSDTLGLNGFNVNGKGETANTAATLKDMSGFTAAAAPGGTVGVTQYTDKSAVASSVDILNAVAGTDGNKVTTSADVGFGTPAAAVTYTYNKDTNSYSAASDDISSANLAAFLNPQAGDTTKATVTIGGKDQDVNIDKSGNLTAADDGAVLYMDATGNLTKNNAGGDTQATLAKLATATGAKAATIQTDKGTFTSDGTTFDGASMSIDANTFTNAVKNDTYTATVGAKTYSVTTGSAAADTAYMSNGVLSDTPPTYYAQADGSITTTEDAAAGKLVYKGSDGKLTTDTTSKAESTSDPLAALDDAISQIDKFRSSLGAVQNRLDSAVTNLNNTTTNLSEAQSRIQDADYATEVSNMSKAQIKKSKLKLRTYNVTRTNRSCCTSTSFALNC
;
A
#
# COMPACT_ATOMS: atom_id res chain seq x y z
N SER A 1 12.45 8.65 -17.23
CA SER A 1 13.24 8.19 -16.06
C SER A 1 13.19 6.67 -15.96
N ILE A 2 14.02 6.05 -15.12
CA ILE A 2 13.95 4.59 -14.86
C ILE A 2 12.54 4.20 -14.38
N GLN A 3 11.92 5.02 -13.56
CA GLN A 3 10.57 4.77 -13.05
C GLN A 3 9.50 4.79 -14.17
N ASP A 4 9.65 5.68 -15.16
CA ASP A 4 8.72 5.74 -16.30
C ASP A 4 8.83 4.49 -17.17
N GLU A 5 10.05 3.97 -17.35
CA GLU A 5 10.28 2.71 -18.08
C GLU A 5 9.67 1.52 -17.32
N ILE A 6 9.85 1.46 -15.99
CA ILE A 6 9.23 0.43 -15.14
C ILE A 6 7.72 0.48 -15.29
N LYS A 7 7.11 1.67 -15.17
CA LYS A 7 5.67 1.85 -15.33
C LYS A 7 5.20 1.37 -16.71
N SER A 8 5.90 1.75 -17.77
CA SER A 8 5.59 1.32 -19.14
C SER A 8 5.64 -0.22 -19.28
N ARG A 9 6.58 -0.88 -18.61
CA ARG A 9 6.66 -2.36 -18.60
C ARG A 9 5.52 -3.02 -17.83
N LEU A 10 5.13 -2.45 -16.70
CA LEU A 10 3.98 -2.95 -15.94
C LEU A 10 2.67 -2.77 -16.72
N ASP A 11 2.47 -1.59 -17.31
CA ASP A 11 1.32 -1.31 -18.19
C ASP A 11 1.26 -2.31 -19.38
N GLU A 12 2.42 -2.71 -19.93
CA GLU A 12 2.50 -3.71 -20.99
C GLU A 12 2.15 -5.12 -20.48
N ILE A 13 2.57 -5.50 -19.28
CA ILE A 13 2.16 -6.76 -18.65
C ILE A 13 0.63 -6.81 -18.51
N ASP A 14 0.01 -5.74 -18.02
CA ASP A 14 -1.43 -5.65 -17.84
C ASP A 14 -2.17 -5.71 -19.19
N ARG A 15 -1.64 -5.04 -20.22
CA ARG A 15 -2.17 -5.09 -21.58
C ARG A 15 -2.09 -6.50 -22.15
N VAL A 16 -0.95 -7.17 -22.05
CA VAL A 16 -0.75 -8.54 -22.54
C VAL A 16 -1.70 -9.49 -21.81
N SER A 17 -1.82 -9.36 -20.48
CA SER A 17 -2.76 -10.16 -19.67
C SER A 17 -4.21 -10.03 -20.16
N GLY A 18 -4.65 -8.80 -20.42
CA GLY A 18 -6.01 -8.55 -20.88
C GLY A 18 -6.30 -8.99 -22.33
N GLN A 19 -5.27 -9.06 -23.18
CA GLN A 19 -5.42 -9.31 -24.62
C GLN A 19 -5.05 -10.75 -25.03
N THR A 20 -4.31 -11.49 -24.18
CA THR A 20 -3.91 -12.87 -24.52
C THR A 20 -5.11 -13.81 -24.51
N GLN A 21 -5.43 -14.32 -25.69
CA GLN A 21 -6.56 -15.23 -25.90
C GLN A 21 -6.08 -16.57 -26.46
N PHE A 22 -6.77 -17.63 -26.03
CA PHE A 22 -6.70 -18.94 -26.63
C PHE A 22 -8.11 -19.40 -26.96
N ASN A 23 -8.37 -19.67 -28.22
CA ASN A 23 -9.69 -20.11 -28.72
C ASN A 23 -10.85 -19.19 -28.26
N GLY A 24 -10.62 -17.85 -28.28
CA GLY A 24 -11.62 -16.85 -27.88
C GLY A 24 -11.79 -16.66 -26.38
N VAL A 25 -10.99 -17.36 -25.55
CA VAL A 25 -10.99 -17.22 -24.10
C VAL A 25 -9.74 -16.46 -23.67
N ASN A 26 -9.90 -15.39 -22.85
CA ASN A 26 -8.78 -14.70 -22.23
C ASN A 26 -8.18 -15.58 -21.14
N VAL A 27 -6.94 -16.02 -21.36
CA VAL A 27 -6.32 -17.07 -20.51
C VAL A 27 -5.49 -16.52 -19.35
N LEU A 28 -5.18 -15.21 -19.34
CA LEU A 28 -4.38 -14.55 -18.30
C LEU A 28 -5.15 -13.47 -17.54
N SER A 29 -6.40 -13.17 -17.90
CA SER A 29 -7.16 -12.04 -17.35
C SER A 29 -7.94 -12.36 -16.07
N LYS A 30 -8.16 -13.65 -15.79
CA LYS A 30 -8.90 -14.11 -14.61
C LYS A 30 -8.51 -15.53 -14.23
N ASP A 31 -8.69 -15.87 -12.95
CA ASP A 31 -8.59 -17.24 -12.47
C ASP A 31 -9.75 -18.07 -13.02
N GLY A 32 -9.47 -19.32 -13.35
CA GLY A 32 -10.47 -20.22 -13.87
C GLY A 32 -9.88 -21.56 -14.33
N SER A 33 -10.69 -22.34 -15.03
CA SER A 33 -10.21 -23.55 -15.66
C SER A 33 -10.81 -23.70 -17.06
N MET A 34 -10.01 -24.19 -17.99
CA MET A 34 -10.41 -24.55 -19.33
C MET A 34 -10.24 -26.04 -19.53
N LYS A 35 -11.27 -26.72 -20.07
CA LYS A 35 -11.23 -28.15 -20.40
C LYS A 35 -11.07 -28.34 -21.90
N ILE A 36 -10.09 -29.12 -22.27
CA ILE A 36 -9.84 -29.52 -23.67
C ILE A 36 -10.19 -31.01 -23.79
N GLN A 37 -11.10 -31.35 -24.72
CA GLN A 37 -11.43 -32.72 -25.05
C GLN A 37 -10.24 -33.34 -25.79
N VAL A 38 -9.72 -34.46 -25.28
CA VAL A 38 -8.51 -35.14 -25.80
C VAL A 38 -8.76 -36.63 -26.14
N GLY A 39 -10.02 -37.06 -26.08
CA GLY A 39 -10.40 -38.42 -26.40
C GLY A 39 -11.74 -38.52 -27.09
N ALA A 40 -12.10 -39.74 -27.58
CA ALA A 40 -13.32 -39.99 -28.31
C ALA A 40 -14.57 -40.16 -27.41
N ASN A 41 -14.36 -40.39 -26.11
CA ASN A 41 -15.45 -40.56 -25.17
C ASN A 41 -15.71 -39.28 -24.36
N ASP A 42 -16.97 -39.08 -23.99
CA ASP A 42 -17.34 -37.97 -23.09
C ASP A 42 -16.61 -38.11 -21.75
N GLY A 43 -15.96 -37.03 -21.32
CA GLY A 43 -15.19 -36.96 -20.08
C GLY A 43 -13.67 -37.18 -20.23
N GLU A 44 -13.17 -37.57 -21.39
CA GLU A 44 -11.73 -37.65 -21.68
C GLU A 44 -11.18 -36.23 -21.95
N THR A 45 -11.02 -35.42 -20.86
CA THR A 45 -10.61 -34.03 -20.92
C THR A 45 -9.32 -33.79 -20.15
N ILE A 46 -8.50 -32.85 -20.63
CA ILE A 46 -7.40 -32.24 -19.88
C ILE A 46 -7.89 -30.87 -19.38
N THR A 47 -7.80 -30.68 -18.07
CA THR A 47 -8.09 -29.37 -17.46
C THR A 47 -6.82 -28.53 -17.42
N ILE A 48 -6.90 -27.31 -17.88
CA ILE A 48 -5.86 -26.28 -17.79
C ILE A 48 -6.34 -25.26 -16.76
N ASP A 49 -5.59 -25.11 -15.67
CA ASP A 49 -5.86 -24.10 -14.68
C ASP A 49 -5.33 -22.75 -15.19
N LEU A 50 -6.23 -21.79 -15.30
CA LEU A 50 -5.94 -20.43 -15.71
C LEU A 50 -5.66 -19.57 -14.47
N LYS A 51 -4.65 -18.72 -14.55
CA LYS A 51 -4.30 -17.78 -13.50
C LYS A 51 -4.27 -16.36 -14.06
N LYS A 52 -4.82 -15.43 -13.29
CA LYS A 52 -4.66 -14.02 -13.58
C LYS A 52 -3.20 -13.64 -13.38
N ILE A 53 -2.59 -13.05 -14.41
CA ILE A 53 -1.19 -12.60 -14.39
C ILE A 53 -1.19 -11.13 -14.82
N ASP A 54 -1.18 -10.22 -13.87
CA ASP A 54 -1.05 -8.79 -14.08
C ASP A 54 -0.14 -8.18 -12.98
N SER A 55 0.11 -6.89 -13.07
CA SER A 55 0.95 -6.16 -12.11
C SER A 55 0.45 -6.29 -10.67
N ASP A 56 -0.87 -6.38 -10.47
CA ASP A 56 -1.49 -6.51 -9.14
C ASP A 56 -1.28 -7.92 -8.55
N THR A 57 -1.55 -8.97 -9.32
CA THR A 57 -1.37 -10.36 -8.87
C THR A 57 0.08 -10.76 -8.69
N LEU A 58 0.99 -10.10 -9.41
CA LEU A 58 2.44 -10.25 -9.24
C LEU A 58 2.99 -9.47 -8.04
N GLY A 59 2.15 -8.70 -7.32
CA GLY A 59 2.58 -7.88 -6.18
C GLY A 59 3.40 -6.66 -6.57
N LEU A 60 3.33 -6.24 -7.84
CA LEU A 60 4.06 -5.10 -8.39
C LEU A 60 3.21 -3.84 -8.51
N ASN A 61 1.99 -3.85 -7.98
CA ASN A 61 1.14 -2.67 -7.92
C ASN A 61 1.81 -1.58 -7.07
N GLY A 62 1.96 -0.38 -7.64
CA GLY A 62 2.66 0.71 -6.98
C GLY A 62 4.19 0.54 -6.87
N PHE A 63 4.79 -0.41 -7.60
CA PHE A 63 6.24 -0.61 -7.61
C PHE A 63 6.97 0.67 -8.02
N ASN A 64 7.81 1.18 -7.13
CA ASN A 64 8.47 2.47 -7.27
C ASN A 64 9.86 2.44 -6.64
N VAL A 65 10.88 2.78 -7.41
CA VAL A 65 12.29 2.76 -6.95
C VAL A 65 12.79 4.12 -6.46
N ASN A 66 12.05 5.22 -6.72
CA ASN A 66 12.52 6.57 -6.41
C ASN A 66 11.61 7.37 -5.44
N GLY A 67 10.46 6.82 -5.03
CA GLY A 67 9.51 7.45 -4.11
C GLY A 67 8.87 8.74 -4.64
N LYS A 68 8.87 8.96 -5.97
CA LYS A 68 8.31 10.15 -6.61
C LYS A 68 7.10 9.80 -7.47
N GLY A 69 6.19 10.77 -7.61
CA GLY A 69 4.98 10.62 -8.41
C GLY A 69 3.76 10.20 -7.59
N GLU A 70 2.73 9.75 -8.29
CA GLU A 70 1.49 9.24 -7.72
C GLU A 70 1.22 7.83 -8.22
N THR A 71 0.65 7.01 -7.36
CA THR A 71 0.20 5.64 -7.68
C THR A 71 -1.32 5.61 -7.64
N ALA A 72 -1.94 4.99 -8.63
CA ALA A 72 -3.39 4.79 -8.64
C ALA A 72 -3.80 3.86 -7.47
N ASN A 73 -4.82 4.28 -6.73
CA ASN A 73 -5.41 3.48 -5.68
C ASN A 73 -6.40 2.47 -6.26
N THR A 74 -6.54 1.33 -5.63
CA THR A 74 -7.52 0.30 -6.02
C THR A 74 -8.86 0.55 -5.33
N ALA A 75 -9.98 0.29 -6.00
CA ALA A 75 -11.28 0.39 -5.36
C ALA A 75 -11.34 -0.56 -4.14
N ALA A 76 -11.81 -0.04 -3.00
CA ALA A 76 -11.97 -0.85 -1.79
C ALA A 76 -13.05 -1.91 -1.99
N THR A 77 -12.88 -3.06 -1.36
CA THR A 77 -13.78 -4.21 -1.44
C THR A 77 -14.27 -4.61 -0.05
N LEU A 78 -15.28 -5.47 0.03
CA LEU A 78 -15.75 -6.05 1.30
C LEU A 78 -14.64 -6.78 2.06
N LYS A 79 -13.63 -7.30 1.37
CA LYS A 79 -12.46 -7.93 2.00
C LYS A 79 -11.65 -6.93 2.81
N ASP A 80 -11.57 -5.69 2.35
CA ASP A 80 -10.84 -4.62 3.03
C ASP A 80 -11.57 -4.12 4.29
N MET A 81 -12.86 -4.45 4.44
CA MET A 81 -13.67 -4.19 5.65
C MET A 81 -13.53 -5.31 6.70
N SER A 82 -12.69 -6.32 6.44
CA SER A 82 -12.43 -7.41 7.38
C SER A 82 -11.79 -6.88 8.66
N GLY A 83 -12.43 -7.11 9.81
CA GLY A 83 -11.99 -6.59 11.11
C GLY A 83 -12.71 -5.32 11.56
N PHE A 84 -13.50 -4.67 10.70
CA PHE A 84 -14.33 -3.53 11.09
C PHE A 84 -15.63 -3.99 11.75
N THR A 85 -16.19 -3.13 12.57
CA THR A 85 -17.49 -3.41 13.21
C THR A 85 -18.62 -3.16 12.23
N ALA A 86 -19.33 -4.23 11.83
CA ALA A 86 -20.47 -4.13 10.93
C ALA A 86 -21.76 -3.82 11.70
N ALA A 87 -22.60 -2.96 11.13
CA ALA A 87 -23.93 -2.62 11.63
C ALA A 87 -24.90 -2.39 10.46
N ALA A 88 -26.19 -2.43 10.75
CA ALA A 88 -27.18 -1.96 9.77
C ALA A 88 -26.97 -0.47 9.48
N ALA A 89 -27.21 -0.07 8.24
CA ALA A 89 -27.11 1.34 7.86
C ALA A 89 -28.14 2.18 8.65
N PRO A 90 -27.75 3.34 9.20
CA PRO A 90 -28.59 4.16 10.07
C PRO A 90 -29.90 4.64 9.42
N GLY A 91 -29.89 4.92 8.12
CA GLY A 91 -31.07 5.31 7.33
C GLY A 91 -31.96 4.13 6.92
N GLY A 92 -31.55 2.89 7.22
CA GLY A 92 -32.32 1.69 6.91
C GLY A 92 -32.36 1.31 5.44
N THR A 93 -31.40 1.78 4.63
CA THR A 93 -31.32 1.45 3.19
C THR A 93 -31.07 -0.04 3.00
N VAL A 94 -31.99 -0.69 2.29
CA VAL A 94 -31.92 -2.14 2.04
C VAL A 94 -30.69 -2.48 1.20
N GLY A 95 -29.93 -3.49 1.66
CA GLY A 95 -28.72 -3.95 0.97
C GLY A 95 -27.47 -3.12 1.28
N VAL A 96 -27.54 -2.12 2.14
CA VAL A 96 -26.40 -1.33 2.60
C VAL A 96 -25.99 -1.75 4.01
N THR A 97 -24.69 -1.99 4.20
CA THR A 97 -24.10 -2.33 5.51
C THR A 97 -23.09 -1.28 5.91
N GLN A 98 -23.22 -0.75 7.13
CA GLN A 98 -22.25 0.17 7.72
C GLN A 98 -21.08 -0.60 8.33
N TYR A 99 -19.86 -0.11 8.09
CA TYR A 99 -18.63 -0.61 8.68
C TYR A 99 -17.89 0.51 9.39
N THR A 100 -17.56 0.31 10.68
CA THR A 100 -16.83 1.28 11.50
C THR A 100 -15.44 0.76 11.79
N ASP A 101 -14.41 1.51 11.38
CA ASP A 101 -13.01 1.19 11.64
C ASP A 101 -12.54 1.78 12.97
N LYS A 102 -12.58 0.99 14.04
CA LYS A 102 -12.05 1.37 15.35
C LYS A 102 -10.53 1.19 15.45
N SER A 103 -9.88 0.61 14.46
CA SER A 103 -8.43 0.42 14.45
C SER A 103 -7.68 1.64 13.91
N ALA A 104 -8.36 2.59 13.27
CA ALA A 104 -7.79 3.81 12.73
C ALA A 104 -7.44 4.86 13.80
N VAL A 105 -6.91 4.42 14.95
CA VAL A 105 -6.50 5.31 16.04
C VAL A 105 -5.35 6.20 15.58
N ALA A 106 -5.46 7.52 15.84
CA ALA A 106 -4.42 8.47 15.51
C ALA A 106 -3.17 8.25 16.38
N SER A 107 -2.00 8.25 15.76
CA SER A 107 -0.75 8.26 16.48
C SER A 107 -0.46 9.65 17.08
N SER A 108 0.46 9.72 18.04
CA SER A 108 0.96 10.98 18.56
C SER A 108 1.47 11.91 17.45
N VAL A 109 2.17 11.35 16.45
CA VAL A 109 2.68 12.13 15.32
C VAL A 109 1.55 12.66 14.44
N ASP A 110 0.49 11.88 14.20
CA ASP A 110 -0.69 12.34 13.45
C ASP A 110 -1.37 13.53 14.14
N ILE A 111 -1.48 13.47 15.48
CA ILE A 111 -2.06 14.56 16.28
C ILE A 111 -1.17 15.81 16.23
N LEU A 112 0.14 15.66 16.41
CA LEU A 112 1.08 16.79 16.33
C LEU A 112 1.13 17.42 14.92
N ASN A 113 1.04 16.60 13.88
CA ASN A 113 0.90 17.09 12.50
C ASN A 113 -0.41 17.87 12.29
N ALA A 114 -1.50 17.42 12.90
CA ALA A 114 -2.77 18.14 12.84
C ALA A 114 -2.70 19.48 13.60
N VAL A 115 -1.96 19.55 14.73
CA VAL A 115 -1.66 20.82 15.43
C VAL A 115 -0.90 21.75 14.51
N ALA A 116 0.15 21.26 13.85
CA ALA A 116 0.99 22.03 12.93
C ALA A 116 0.29 22.39 11.59
N GLY A 117 -0.91 21.89 11.37
CA GLY A 117 -1.72 22.23 10.19
C GLY A 117 -2.37 23.60 10.22
N THR A 118 -2.62 24.17 11.41
CA THR A 118 -3.39 25.41 11.57
C THR A 118 -2.81 26.30 12.66
N ASP A 119 -2.68 27.58 12.36
CA ASP A 119 -2.21 28.59 13.29
C ASP A 119 -3.09 28.68 14.55
N GLY A 120 -2.47 28.92 15.70
CA GLY A 120 -3.15 29.05 16.97
C GLY A 120 -3.58 27.75 17.67
N ASN A 121 -3.39 26.57 17.05
CA ASN A 121 -3.53 25.29 17.71
C ASN A 121 -2.52 25.14 18.85
N LYS A 122 -2.85 24.31 19.86
CA LYS A 122 -2.08 24.27 21.10
C LYS A 122 -1.71 22.85 21.51
N VAL A 123 -0.58 22.75 22.19
CA VAL A 123 -0.15 21.54 22.90
C VAL A 123 0.18 21.92 24.34
N THR A 124 -0.37 21.20 25.30
CA THR A 124 -0.04 21.39 26.73
C THR A 124 0.67 20.15 27.25
N THR A 125 1.91 20.31 27.70
CA THR A 125 2.78 19.23 28.18
C THR A 125 3.76 19.74 29.24
N SER A 126 4.29 18.82 30.04
CA SER A 126 5.44 19.03 30.92
C SER A 126 6.72 18.38 30.39
N ALA A 127 6.74 17.96 29.11
CA ALA A 127 7.94 17.43 28.46
C ALA A 127 9.06 18.47 28.43
N ASP A 128 10.31 18.03 28.52
CA ASP A 128 11.47 18.87 28.29
C ASP A 128 11.65 19.15 26.78
N VAL A 129 11.37 20.36 26.37
CA VAL A 129 11.53 20.81 24.99
C VAL A 129 12.83 21.60 24.75
N GLY A 130 13.81 21.40 25.65
CA GLY A 130 15.15 21.96 25.54
C GLY A 130 15.55 22.97 26.62
N PHE A 131 14.64 23.38 27.50
CA PHE A 131 14.92 24.25 28.65
C PHE A 131 14.67 23.61 30.00
N GLY A 132 14.67 22.25 30.05
CA GLY A 132 14.40 21.47 31.23
C GLY A 132 12.92 21.12 31.39
N THR A 133 12.65 20.19 32.32
CA THR A 133 11.29 19.81 32.64
C THR A 133 10.65 20.92 33.47
N PRO A 134 9.56 21.57 33.01
CA PRO A 134 8.89 22.61 33.75
C PRO A 134 8.18 22.03 34.99
N ALA A 135 8.05 22.82 36.04
CA ALA A 135 7.35 22.43 37.29
C ALA A 135 5.87 22.14 37.08
N ALA A 136 5.27 22.80 36.09
CA ALA A 136 3.88 22.62 35.69
C ALA A 136 3.79 22.46 34.16
N ALA A 137 2.70 21.85 33.67
CA ALA A 137 2.48 21.72 32.23
C ALA A 137 2.36 23.11 31.57
N VAL A 138 3.14 23.31 30.53
CA VAL A 138 3.21 24.53 29.73
C VAL A 138 2.34 24.37 28.49
N THR A 139 1.62 25.43 28.12
CA THR A 139 0.83 25.49 26.89
C THR A 139 1.63 26.17 25.78
N TYR A 140 1.88 25.42 24.72
CA TYR A 140 2.59 25.85 23.53
C TYR A 140 1.57 26.13 22.42
N THR A 141 1.66 27.31 21.81
CA THR A 141 0.78 27.72 20.72
C THR A 141 1.56 27.67 19.41
N TYR A 142 1.05 26.94 18.44
CA TYR A 142 1.68 26.83 17.13
C TYR A 142 1.52 28.12 16.32
N ASN A 143 2.59 28.54 15.68
CA ASN A 143 2.63 29.62 14.72
C ASN A 143 3.07 29.08 13.36
N LYS A 144 2.17 29.16 12.38
CA LYS A 144 2.37 28.61 11.04
C LYS A 144 3.38 29.40 10.21
N ASP A 145 3.43 30.73 10.39
CA ASP A 145 4.30 31.58 9.60
C ASP A 145 5.78 31.36 9.93
N THR A 146 6.08 31.08 11.18
CA THR A 146 7.43 30.78 11.66
C THR A 146 7.73 29.29 11.78
N ASN A 147 6.74 28.44 11.58
CA ASN A 147 6.82 26.98 11.81
C ASN A 147 7.43 26.68 13.20
N SER A 148 6.90 27.34 14.22
CA SER A 148 7.39 27.21 15.59
C SER A 148 6.26 27.19 16.59
N TYR A 149 6.57 26.72 17.79
CA TYR A 149 5.68 26.83 18.96
C TYR A 149 6.15 27.97 19.86
N SER A 150 5.21 28.78 20.33
CA SER A 150 5.48 29.82 21.31
C SER A 150 4.86 29.51 22.65
N ALA A 151 5.59 29.82 23.74
CA ALA A 151 5.12 29.60 25.11
C ALA A 151 5.75 30.60 26.08
N ALA A 152 5.19 30.67 27.28
CA ALA A 152 5.84 31.23 28.46
C ALA A 152 6.10 30.08 29.46
N SER A 153 7.23 30.14 30.16
CA SER A 153 7.57 29.19 31.22
C SER A 153 8.35 29.91 32.32
N ASP A 154 8.02 29.63 33.55
CA ASP A 154 8.68 30.18 34.72
C ASP A 154 9.80 29.23 35.22
N ASP A 155 10.64 29.69 36.12
CA ASP A 155 11.65 28.90 36.83
C ASP A 155 12.70 28.21 35.94
N ILE A 156 13.09 28.78 34.79
CA ILE A 156 14.14 28.25 33.93
C ILE A 156 15.51 28.47 34.58
N SER A 157 16.22 27.41 34.94
CA SER A 157 17.56 27.53 35.49
C SER A 157 18.54 28.14 34.45
N SER A 158 19.58 28.78 34.94
CA SER A 158 20.61 29.36 34.06
C SER A 158 21.29 28.35 33.15
N ALA A 159 21.48 27.10 33.65
CA ALA A 159 22.05 26.01 32.86
C ALA A 159 21.08 25.53 31.74
N ASN A 160 19.80 25.45 32.06
CA ASN A 160 18.77 25.10 31.09
C ASN A 160 18.58 26.20 30.04
N LEU A 161 18.61 27.48 30.47
CA LEU A 161 18.57 28.59 29.53
C LEU A 161 19.79 28.57 28.60
N ALA A 162 21.01 28.34 29.12
CA ALA A 162 22.20 28.21 28.30
C ALA A 162 22.10 27.09 27.26
N ALA A 163 21.55 25.92 27.66
CA ALA A 163 21.33 24.77 26.77
C ALA A 163 20.26 25.07 25.71
N PHE A 164 19.18 25.76 26.09
CA PHE A 164 18.10 26.17 25.17
C PHE A 164 18.60 27.16 24.12
N LEU A 165 19.35 28.16 24.54
CA LEU A 165 19.92 29.15 23.63
C LEU A 165 20.96 28.52 22.70
N ASN A 166 21.83 27.62 23.21
CA ASN A 166 22.99 27.08 22.54
C ASN A 166 23.00 25.54 22.64
N PRO A 167 22.21 24.79 21.81
CA PRO A 167 22.09 23.35 21.94
C PRO A 167 23.37 22.59 21.58
N GLN A 168 24.22 23.13 20.71
CA GLN A 168 25.46 22.50 20.28
C GLN A 168 26.70 23.10 20.97
N ALA A 169 27.76 22.31 21.09
CA ALA A 169 29.04 22.80 21.59
C ALA A 169 29.64 23.80 20.59
N GLY A 170 30.02 24.97 21.08
CA GLY A 170 30.58 26.06 20.26
C GLY A 170 29.53 27.03 19.75
N ASP A 171 28.25 26.78 19.97
CA ASP A 171 27.19 27.74 19.65
C ASP A 171 27.31 28.98 20.52
N THR A 172 26.93 30.14 19.95
CA THR A 172 26.77 31.40 20.66
C THR A 172 25.49 32.10 20.20
N THR A 173 24.72 32.59 21.15
CA THR A 173 23.49 33.36 20.88
C THR A 173 23.73 34.85 21.12
N LYS A 174 23.35 35.68 20.14
CA LYS A 174 23.32 37.15 20.34
C LYS A 174 22.11 37.54 21.17
N ALA A 175 22.34 38.41 22.13
CA ALA A 175 21.27 38.89 22.99
C ALA A 175 21.50 40.35 23.34
N THR A 176 20.42 41.08 23.66
CA THR A 176 20.48 42.35 24.35
C THR A 176 20.12 42.13 25.81
N VAL A 177 21.03 42.44 26.70
CA VAL A 177 20.82 42.37 28.15
C VAL A 177 20.52 43.75 28.68
N THR A 178 19.36 43.92 29.30
CA THR A 178 18.93 45.16 29.95
C THR A 178 19.02 45.04 31.46
N ILE A 179 19.79 45.91 32.13
CA ILE A 179 19.88 45.98 33.61
C ILE A 179 19.71 47.44 34.04
N GLY A 180 18.72 47.69 34.90
CA GLY A 180 18.47 49.07 35.39
C GLY A 180 18.16 50.05 34.25
N GLY A 181 17.53 49.61 33.19
CA GLY A 181 17.17 50.41 32.01
C GLY A 181 18.35 50.73 31.08
N LYS A 182 19.49 50.01 31.21
CA LYS A 182 20.64 50.13 30.30
C LYS A 182 20.81 48.85 29.52
N ASP A 183 20.92 48.99 28.21
CA ASP A 183 21.08 47.88 27.28
C ASP A 183 22.56 47.63 26.97
N GLN A 184 22.92 46.34 26.90
CA GLN A 184 24.23 45.90 26.46
C GLN A 184 24.04 44.68 25.51
N ASP A 185 24.54 44.82 24.27
CA ASP A 185 24.57 43.71 23.32
C ASP A 185 25.70 42.74 23.68
N VAL A 186 25.33 41.46 23.75
CA VAL A 186 26.22 40.40 24.22
C VAL A 186 26.14 39.16 23.32
N ASN A 187 27.18 38.34 23.35
CA ASN A 187 27.13 36.97 22.92
C ASN A 187 27.12 36.07 24.16
N ILE A 188 26.23 35.09 24.20
CA ILE A 188 26.09 34.09 25.28
C ILE A 188 26.56 32.77 24.71
N ASP A 189 27.54 32.12 25.36
CA ASP A 189 28.01 30.78 25.00
C ASP A 189 27.20 29.65 25.67
N LYS A 190 27.47 28.42 25.29
CA LYS A 190 26.80 27.24 25.85
C LYS A 190 27.02 27.05 27.37
N SER A 191 28.09 27.58 27.91
CA SER A 191 28.38 27.58 29.36
C SER A 191 27.68 28.72 30.10
N GLY A 192 26.98 29.60 29.36
CA GLY A 192 26.30 30.76 29.90
C GLY A 192 27.23 31.94 30.18
N ASN A 193 28.45 31.98 29.64
CA ASN A 193 29.34 33.14 29.76
C ASN A 193 28.95 34.22 28.79
N LEU A 194 29.11 35.45 29.23
CA LEU A 194 28.79 36.63 28.42
C LEU A 194 30.07 37.33 27.91
N THR A 195 30.06 37.67 26.63
CA THR A 195 31.06 38.52 25.99
C THR A 195 30.37 39.68 25.28
N ALA A 196 31.04 40.82 25.13
CA ALA A 196 30.50 41.95 24.40
C ALA A 196 30.33 41.61 22.90
N ALA A 197 29.20 41.99 22.29
CA ALA A 197 28.90 41.63 20.90
C ALA A 197 29.74 42.43 19.89
N ASP A 198 30.30 43.58 20.26
CA ASP A 198 31.06 44.45 19.40
C ASP A 198 32.52 44.00 19.16
N ASP A 199 33.21 43.52 20.21
CA ASP A 199 34.63 43.17 20.13
C ASP A 199 34.96 41.78 20.74
N GLY A 200 33.97 41.06 21.31
CA GLY A 200 34.16 39.78 21.97
C GLY A 200 34.84 39.84 23.33
N ALA A 201 35.04 41.03 23.90
CA ALA A 201 35.65 41.19 25.22
C ALA A 201 34.82 40.50 26.30
N VAL A 202 35.48 39.85 27.24
CA VAL A 202 34.83 39.26 28.43
C VAL A 202 34.10 40.34 29.20
N LEU A 203 32.87 40.10 29.58
CA LEU A 203 32.08 40.99 30.41
C LEU A 203 32.14 40.53 31.88
N TYR A 204 32.11 41.51 32.77
CA TYR A 204 32.13 41.31 34.22
C TYR A 204 30.90 41.98 34.85
N MET A 205 30.50 41.51 36.02
CA MET A 205 29.52 42.19 36.88
C MET A 205 30.22 43.03 37.87
N ASP A 206 30.00 44.36 37.81
CA ASP A 206 30.55 45.31 38.81
C ASP A 206 29.79 45.23 40.14
N ALA A 207 30.35 45.85 41.21
CA ALA A 207 29.76 45.89 42.55
C ALA A 207 28.35 46.51 42.59
N THR A 208 27.94 47.25 41.54
CA THR A 208 26.60 47.86 41.43
C THR A 208 25.62 46.99 40.62
N GLY A 209 26.07 45.80 40.14
CA GLY A 209 25.28 44.85 39.40
C GLY A 209 25.08 45.26 37.91
N ASN A 210 25.96 46.06 37.32
CA ASN A 210 25.94 46.35 35.89
C ASN A 210 27.02 45.58 35.15
N LEU A 211 26.80 45.38 33.82
CA LEU A 211 27.82 44.80 32.94
C LEU A 211 28.92 45.81 32.61
N THR A 212 30.17 45.36 32.62
CA THR A 212 31.35 46.19 32.30
C THR A 212 32.40 45.33 31.58
N LYS A 213 33.20 45.96 30.70
CA LYS A 213 34.44 45.35 30.13
C LYS A 213 35.64 45.49 31.03
N ASN A 214 35.57 46.37 32.06
CA ASN A 214 36.67 46.68 32.95
C ASN A 214 36.65 45.74 34.16
N ASN A 215 37.70 44.96 34.35
CA ASN A 215 37.91 44.13 35.54
C ASN A 215 38.68 44.92 36.59
N ALA A 216 38.02 45.90 37.26
CA ALA A 216 38.64 46.76 38.30
C ALA A 216 38.55 46.12 39.66
N GLY A 217 39.53 45.25 39.99
CA GLY A 217 39.78 44.87 41.37
C GLY A 217 38.87 43.80 42.00
N GLY A 218 38.45 42.80 41.23
CA GLY A 218 37.75 41.62 41.79
C GLY A 218 36.33 41.42 41.29
N ASP A 219 35.95 42.09 40.20
CA ASP A 219 34.69 41.84 39.54
C ASP A 219 34.63 40.41 39.02
N THR A 220 33.49 39.75 39.13
CA THR A 220 33.30 38.35 38.66
C THR A 220 32.84 38.38 37.20
N GLN A 221 33.31 37.40 36.43
CA GLN A 221 32.85 37.24 35.06
C GLN A 221 31.32 37.18 35.00
N ALA A 222 30.74 37.92 34.08
CA ALA A 222 29.29 37.90 33.83
C ALA A 222 28.88 36.58 33.22
N THR A 223 27.90 35.92 33.84
CA THR A 223 27.33 34.65 33.40
C THR A 223 25.81 34.70 33.58
N LEU A 224 25.10 33.82 32.88
CA LEU A 224 23.67 33.64 33.10
C LEU A 224 23.35 33.34 34.57
N ALA A 225 24.20 32.54 35.25
CA ALA A 225 24.02 32.20 36.67
C ALA A 225 24.10 33.48 37.54
N LYS A 226 24.93 34.43 37.19
CA LYS A 226 25.00 35.71 37.92
C LYS A 226 23.83 36.62 37.61
N LEU A 227 23.39 36.67 36.36
CA LEU A 227 22.23 37.44 35.96
C LEU A 227 20.94 36.89 36.60
N ALA A 228 20.80 35.58 36.76
CA ALA A 228 19.64 34.96 37.41
C ALA A 228 19.42 35.45 38.84
N THR A 229 20.48 35.81 39.54
CA THR A 229 20.41 36.29 40.96
C THR A 229 20.03 37.78 41.04
N ALA A 230 19.91 38.47 39.95
CA ALA A 230 19.56 39.90 39.93
C ALA A 230 18.05 40.10 40.15
N THR A 231 17.69 41.04 41.01
CA THR A 231 16.27 41.30 41.37
C THR A 231 15.94 42.78 41.42
N GLY A 232 14.62 43.07 41.47
CA GLY A 232 14.11 44.42 41.63
C GLY A 232 14.54 45.38 40.49
N ALA A 233 15.06 46.56 40.86
CA ALA A 233 15.56 47.55 39.90
C ALA A 233 16.78 47.06 39.08
N LYS A 234 17.38 45.93 39.43
CA LYS A 234 18.53 45.29 38.76
C LYS A 234 18.17 43.96 38.11
N ALA A 235 16.91 43.56 38.14
CA ALA A 235 16.50 42.39 37.40
C ALA A 235 17.00 42.48 35.95
N ALA A 236 17.61 41.39 35.49
CA ALA A 236 18.16 41.33 34.14
C ALA A 236 17.09 40.84 33.16
N THR A 237 16.87 41.57 32.08
CA THR A 237 16.07 41.08 30.97
C THR A 237 16.97 40.75 29.79
N ILE A 238 16.89 39.53 29.27
CA ILE A 238 17.68 39.02 28.17
C ILE A 238 16.74 38.84 26.99
N GLN A 239 16.93 39.62 25.94
CA GLN A 239 16.16 39.55 24.72
C GLN A 239 16.96 38.85 23.63
N THR A 240 16.40 37.80 23.03
CA THR A 240 17.01 36.97 21.98
C THR A 240 16.00 36.74 20.85
N ASP A 241 16.43 36.13 19.77
CA ASP A 241 15.55 35.59 18.72
C ASP A 241 14.66 34.41 19.19
N LYS A 242 15.05 33.74 20.28
CA LYS A 242 14.32 32.60 20.86
C LYS A 242 13.36 33.01 22.00
N GLY A 243 13.29 34.28 22.36
CA GLY A 243 12.39 34.80 23.41
C GLY A 243 13.02 35.84 24.31
N THR A 244 12.24 36.25 25.29
CA THR A 244 12.65 37.20 26.33
C THR A 244 12.68 36.49 27.68
N PHE A 245 13.78 36.65 28.42
CA PHE A 245 14.00 35.97 29.70
C PHE A 245 14.31 37.01 30.78
N THR A 246 13.55 36.99 31.87
CA THR A 246 13.70 37.96 32.97
C THR A 246 14.11 37.24 34.24
N SER A 247 15.13 37.71 34.92
CA SER A 247 15.59 37.13 36.19
C SER A 247 14.60 37.43 37.34
N ASP A 248 14.37 36.45 38.20
CA ASP A 248 13.50 36.52 39.38
C ASP A 248 14.27 36.50 40.70
N GLY A 249 15.60 36.33 40.63
CA GLY A 249 16.48 36.24 41.80
C GLY A 249 17.10 34.85 42.01
N THR A 250 16.65 33.86 41.24
CA THR A 250 17.15 32.45 41.30
C THR A 250 17.20 31.82 39.89
N THR A 251 16.22 32.09 39.09
CA THR A 251 15.97 31.52 37.75
C THR A 251 15.60 32.63 36.77
N PHE A 252 15.10 32.23 35.63
CA PHE A 252 14.54 33.13 34.61
C PHE A 252 13.11 32.72 34.28
N ASP A 253 12.27 33.73 34.15
CA ASP A 253 10.93 33.62 33.56
C ASP A 253 11.03 33.88 32.06
N GLY A 254 10.68 32.90 31.23
CA GLY A 254 10.69 33.02 29.78
C GLY A 254 9.34 33.45 29.27
N ALA A 255 9.34 34.52 28.43
CA ALA A 255 8.16 34.99 27.73
C ALA A 255 8.36 34.91 26.21
N SER A 256 7.29 34.55 25.48
CA SER A 256 7.33 34.44 24.02
C SER A 256 8.47 33.58 23.49
N MET A 257 8.77 32.49 24.21
CA MET A 257 9.80 31.56 23.80
C MET A 257 9.38 30.90 22.47
N SER A 258 10.33 30.79 21.54
CA SER A 258 10.10 30.17 20.23
C SER A 258 10.89 28.89 20.08
N ILE A 259 10.18 27.76 19.86
CA ILE A 259 10.75 26.42 19.69
C ILE A 259 10.39 25.95 18.28
N ASP A 260 11.40 25.57 17.49
CA ASP A 260 11.19 24.99 16.16
C ASP A 260 10.25 23.78 16.22
N ALA A 261 9.32 23.67 15.25
CA ALA A 261 8.27 22.64 15.27
C ALA A 261 8.81 21.22 15.22
N ASN A 262 9.92 20.97 14.51
CA ASN A 262 10.52 19.63 14.46
C ASN A 262 11.18 19.29 15.80
N THR A 263 11.88 20.24 16.41
CA THR A 263 12.48 20.11 17.74
C THR A 263 11.41 19.80 18.78
N PHE A 264 10.32 20.56 18.77
CA PHE A 264 9.17 20.36 19.65
C PHE A 264 8.54 18.98 19.45
N THR A 265 8.22 18.62 18.21
CA THR A 265 7.60 17.31 17.88
C THR A 265 8.48 16.15 18.34
N ASN A 266 9.79 16.23 18.12
CA ASN A 266 10.71 15.18 18.54
C ASN A 266 10.80 15.05 20.07
N ALA A 267 10.68 16.14 20.79
CA ALA A 267 10.66 16.13 22.24
C ALA A 267 9.36 15.54 22.82
N VAL A 268 8.21 15.84 22.19
CA VAL A 268 6.88 15.58 22.78
C VAL A 268 6.22 14.28 22.28
N LYS A 269 6.59 13.78 21.11
CA LYS A 269 5.88 12.65 20.45
C LYS A 269 5.75 11.37 21.24
N ASN A 270 6.64 11.13 22.21
CA ASN A 270 6.64 9.94 23.06
C ASN A 270 6.15 10.23 24.50
N ASP A 271 5.77 11.48 24.78
CA ASP A 271 5.35 11.91 26.10
C ASP A 271 3.83 11.99 26.24
N THR A 272 3.40 12.33 27.45
CA THR A 272 2.00 12.63 27.75
C THR A 272 1.71 14.09 27.50
N TYR A 273 0.66 14.39 26.73
CA TYR A 273 0.23 15.77 26.45
C TYR A 273 -1.23 15.84 26.12
N THR A 274 -1.79 17.04 26.09
CA THR A 274 -3.06 17.34 25.46
C THR A 274 -2.83 18.25 24.28
N ALA A 275 -3.54 17.98 23.16
CA ALA A 275 -3.49 18.82 21.97
C ALA A 275 -4.87 19.40 21.67
N THR A 276 -4.93 20.71 21.43
CA THR A 276 -6.14 21.39 20.99
C THR A 276 -6.03 21.73 19.51
N VAL A 277 -6.87 21.13 18.68
CA VAL A 277 -6.94 21.34 17.24
C VAL A 277 -8.32 21.95 16.92
N GLY A 278 -8.34 23.22 16.56
CA GLY A 278 -9.58 23.97 16.46
C GLY A 278 -10.32 24.04 17.79
N ALA A 279 -11.54 23.53 17.83
CA ALA A 279 -12.38 23.50 19.04
C ALA A 279 -12.27 22.19 19.83
N LYS A 280 -11.47 21.20 19.38
CA LYS A 280 -11.40 19.86 19.98
C LYS A 280 -10.09 19.66 20.70
N THR A 281 -10.15 18.93 21.83
CA THR A 281 -8.97 18.56 22.62
C THR A 281 -8.79 17.05 22.62
N TYR A 282 -7.58 16.62 22.31
CA TYR A 282 -7.15 15.22 22.24
C TYR A 282 -6.12 14.96 23.34
N SER A 283 -6.29 13.86 24.05
CA SER A 283 -5.33 13.44 25.08
C SER A 283 -4.42 12.34 24.54
N VAL A 284 -3.13 12.49 24.76
CA VAL A 284 -2.10 11.51 24.42
C VAL A 284 -1.39 11.07 25.69
N THR A 285 -1.23 9.77 25.85
CA THR A 285 -0.52 9.19 26.98
C THR A 285 0.64 8.34 26.45
N THR A 286 1.87 8.69 26.81
CA THR A 286 3.10 7.98 26.40
C THR A 286 3.15 7.63 24.90
N GLY A 287 2.93 8.63 24.04
CA GLY A 287 3.04 8.50 22.59
C GLY A 287 1.85 7.87 21.87
N SER A 288 0.79 7.52 22.58
CA SER A 288 -0.44 6.97 22.00
C SER A 288 -1.65 7.84 22.32
N ALA A 289 -2.57 8.02 21.39
CA ALA A 289 -3.86 8.63 21.69
C ALA A 289 -4.57 7.83 22.78
N ALA A 290 -5.31 8.51 23.65
CA ALA A 290 -6.21 7.83 24.57
C ALA A 290 -7.22 7.02 23.76
N ALA A 291 -7.47 5.78 24.22
CA ALA A 291 -8.38 4.87 23.54
C ALA A 291 -9.72 5.56 23.24
N ASP A 292 -10.24 5.36 22.04
CA ASP A 292 -11.53 5.85 21.58
C ASP A 292 -11.72 7.39 21.55
N THR A 293 -10.65 8.17 21.49
CA THR A 293 -10.73 9.65 21.51
C THR A 293 -10.22 10.35 20.27
N ALA A 294 -9.32 9.72 19.49
CA ALA A 294 -8.72 10.30 18.30
C ALA A 294 -8.50 9.25 17.22
N TYR A 295 -8.98 9.53 16.04
CA TYR A 295 -8.90 8.66 14.87
C TYR A 295 -8.41 9.42 13.66
N MET A 296 -7.82 8.71 12.70
CA MET A 296 -7.51 9.25 11.38
C MET A 296 -8.60 8.83 10.38
N SER A 297 -9.34 9.78 9.86
CA SER A 297 -10.35 9.55 8.84
C SER A 297 -9.95 10.28 7.56
N ASN A 298 -9.62 9.53 6.51
CA ASN A 298 -9.18 10.08 5.23
C ASN A 298 -8.05 11.14 5.36
N GLY A 299 -7.05 10.84 6.21
CA GLY A 299 -5.92 11.75 6.47
C GLY A 299 -6.24 12.96 7.36
N VAL A 300 -7.45 13.06 7.90
CA VAL A 300 -7.90 14.13 8.80
C VAL A 300 -8.15 13.58 10.19
N LEU A 301 -7.69 14.32 11.20
CA LEU A 301 -7.92 13.98 12.61
C LEU A 301 -9.40 14.12 12.95
N SER A 302 -9.98 13.11 13.60
CA SER A 302 -11.40 13.02 13.99
C SER A 302 -11.55 12.50 15.41
N ASP A 303 -12.61 12.89 16.10
CA ASP A 303 -13.03 12.32 17.39
C ASP A 303 -13.95 11.11 17.24
N THR A 304 -14.32 10.77 16.01
CA THR A 304 -15.12 9.59 15.69
C THR A 304 -14.38 8.69 14.74
N PRO A 305 -14.50 7.35 14.90
CA PRO A 305 -13.85 6.41 14.00
C PRO A 305 -14.42 6.53 12.57
N PRO A 306 -13.57 6.32 11.54
CA PRO A 306 -14.04 6.34 10.16
C PRO A 306 -15.14 5.31 9.93
N THR A 307 -16.12 5.70 9.13
CA THR A 307 -17.29 4.88 8.83
C THR A 307 -17.42 4.76 7.31
N TYR A 308 -17.68 3.54 6.84
CA TYR A 308 -17.80 3.19 5.43
C TYR A 308 -19.11 2.43 5.21
N TYR A 309 -19.63 2.45 3.99
CA TYR A 309 -20.89 1.81 3.64
C TYR A 309 -20.68 0.90 2.42
N ALA A 310 -20.88 -0.41 2.63
CA ALA A 310 -20.89 -1.36 1.53
C ALA A 310 -22.26 -1.31 0.86
N GLN A 311 -22.28 -0.96 -0.41
CA GLN A 311 -23.46 -0.85 -1.25
C GLN A 311 -23.87 -2.22 -1.82
N ALA A 312 -25.10 -2.32 -2.28
CA ALA A 312 -25.65 -3.56 -2.85
C ALA A 312 -24.91 -4.01 -4.13
N ASP A 313 -24.27 -3.10 -4.85
CA ASP A 313 -23.46 -3.38 -6.04
C ASP A 313 -22.02 -3.83 -5.70
N GLY A 314 -21.66 -3.87 -4.42
CA GLY A 314 -20.35 -4.23 -3.92
C GLY A 314 -19.35 -3.07 -3.81
N SER A 315 -19.74 -1.85 -4.21
CA SER A 315 -18.93 -0.66 -4.01
C SER A 315 -18.89 -0.23 -2.55
N ILE A 316 -17.79 0.41 -2.13
CA ILE A 316 -17.65 0.99 -0.79
C ILE A 316 -17.70 2.51 -0.91
N THR A 317 -18.54 3.14 -0.10
CA THR A 317 -18.76 4.58 -0.11
C THR A 317 -18.61 5.20 1.29
N THR A 318 -18.46 6.53 1.35
CA THR A 318 -18.35 7.28 2.62
C THR A 318 -19.69 7.60 3.27
N THR A 319 -20.78 7.44 2.55
CA THR A 319 -22.15 7.69 3.05
C THR A 319 -23.08 6.54 2.68
N GLU A 320 -24.16 6.39 3.40
CA GLU A 320 -25.20 5.40 3.13
C GLU A 320 -25.86 5.60 1.74
N ASP A 321 -26.07 6.86 1.35
CA ASP A 321 -26.50 7.20 -0.01
C ASP A 321 -25.30 7.17 -0.96
N ALA A 322 -25.27 6.18 -1.86
CA ALA A 322 -24.20 6.02 -2.84
C ALA A 322 -24.05 7.25 -3.78
N ALA A 323 -25.14 7.96 -4.08
CA ALA A 323 -25.11 9.12 -4.94
C ALA A 323 -24.49 10.36 -4.27
N ALA A 324 -24.59 10.44 -2.94
CA ALA A 324 -24.05 11.53 -2.13
C ALA A 324 -22.64 11.22 -1.61
N GLY A 325 -22.26 9.93 -1.56
CA GLY A 325 -20.98 9.45 -1.05
C GLY A 325 -19.87 9.46 -2.09
N LYS A 326 -18.63 9.59 -1.59
CA LYS A 326 -17.44 9.32 -2.40
C LYS A 326 -17.11 7.83 -2.38
N LEU A 327 -16.63 7.31 -3.49
CA LEU A 327 -16.05 5.97 -3.53
C LEU A 327 -14.82 5.90 -2.64
N VAL A 328 -14.64 4.78 -1.99
CA VAL A 328 -13.49 4.50 -1.14
C VAL A 328 -12.50 3.63 -1.90
N TYR A 329 -11.25 3.98 -1.78
CA TYR A 329 -10.12 3.30 -2.39
C TYR A 329 -9.16 2.82 -1.31
N LYS A 330 -8.33 1.87 -1.66
CA LYS A 330 -7.21 1.40 -0.87
C LYS A 330 -5.92 1.94 -1.46
N GLY A 331 -5.17 2.68 -0.66
CA GLY A 331 -3.87 3.22 -1.02
C GLY A 331 -2.77 2.14 -1.06
N SER A 332 -1.61 2.50 -1.59
CA SER A 332 -0.42 1.65 -1.60
C SER A 332 0.07 1.29 -0.18
N ASP A 333 -0.23 2.13 0.81
CA ASP A 333 0.03 1.90 2.24
C ASP A 333 -1.00 0.98 2.91
N GLY A 334 -1.99 0.49 2.16
CA GLY A 334 -3.07 -0.35 2.65
C GLY A 334 -4.19 0.39 3.37
N LYS A 335 -4.09 1.70 3.56
CA LYS A 335 -5.12 2.52 4.22
C LYS A 335 -6.24 2.87 3.25
N LEU A 336 -7.43 3.07 3.82
CA LEU A 336 -8.59 3.50 3.05
C LEU A 336 -8.59 5.03 2.88
N THR A 337 -8.91 5.47 1.67
CA THR A 337 -8.95 6.88 1.27
C THR A 337 -10.06 7.13 0.26
N THR A 338 -10.47 8.38 0.10
CA THR A 338 -11.35 8.81 -1.00
C THR A 338 -10.59 9.32 -2.21
N ASP A 339 -9.27 9.34 -2.15
CA ASP A 339 -8.42 9.78 -3.26
C ASP A 339 -8.21 8.62 -4.24
N THR A 340 -8.26 8.93 -5.52
CA THR A 340 -8.03 7.96 -6.61
C THR A 340 -6.56 7.64 -6.81
N THR A 341 -5.67 8.49 -6.27
CA THR A 341 -4.23 8.32 -6.29
C THR A 341 -3.65 8.58 -4.90
N SER A 342 -2.54 7.94 -4.58
CA SER A 342 -1.74 8.22 -3.39
C SER A 342 -0.33 8.64 -3.82
N LYS A 343 0.35 9.38 -2.94
CA LYS A 343 1.77 9.68 -3.15
C LYS A 343 2.53 8.37 -3.27
N ALA A 344 3.33 8.26 -4.31
CA ALA A 344 4.15 7.08 -4.52
C ALA A 344 5.27 7.04 -3.46
N GLU A 345 5.36 5.92 -2.76
CA GLU A 345 6.48 5.63 -1.86
C GLU A 345 7.48 4.70 -2.56
N SER A 346 8.74 4.72 -2.15
CA SER A 346 9.69 3.74 -2.66
C SER A 346 9.35 2.35 -2.10
N THR A 347 9.37 1.34 -2.96
CA THR A 347 9.24 -0.05 -2.53
C THR A 347 10.38 -0.38 -1.55
N SER A 348 10.06 -0.93 -0.39
CA SER A 348 11.03 -1.17 0.68
C SER A 348 12.13 -2.16 0.29
N ASP A 349 11.79 -3.17 -0.50
CA ASP A 349 12.74 -4.13 -1.09
C ASP A 349 12.34 -4.43 -2.54
N PRO A 350 12.79 -3.60 -3.50
CA PRO A 350 12.45 -3.78 -4.91
C PRO A 350 12.97 -5.09 -5.50
N LEU A 351 14.11 -5.60 -5.01
CA LEU A 351 14.68 -6.85 -5.52
C LEU A 351 13.86 -8.04 -5.07
N ALA A 352 13.49 -8.12 -3.79
CA ALA A 352 12.62 -9.17 -3.29
C ALA A 352 11.26 -9.19 -3.99
N ALA A 353 10.65 -8.02 -4.21
CA ALA A 353 9.38 -7.92 -4.93
C ALA A 353 9.47 -8.45 -6.37
N LEU A 354 10.57 -8.17 -7.07
CA LEU A 354 10.82 -8.70 -8.43
C LEU A 354 11.12 -10.20 -8.41
N ASP A 355 11.89 -10.70 -7.45
CA ASP A 355 12.19 -12.13 -7.30
C ASP A 355 10.91 -12.93 -7.02
N ASP A 356 10.02 -12.41 -6.19
CA ASP A 356 8.72 -13.02 -5.91
C ASP A 356 7.83 -13.04 -7.17
N ALA A 357 7.78 -11.97 -7.94
CA ALA A 357 7.06 -11.89 -9.21
C ALA A 357 7.60 -12.91 -10.24
N ILE A 358 8.91 -12.99 -10.40
CA ILE A 358 9.58 -13.97 -11.28
C ILE A 358 9.26 -15.38 -10.82
N SER A 359 9.36 -15.67 -9.52
CA SER A 359 9.02 -16.98 -8.95
C SER A 359 7.58 -17.40 -9.25
N GLN A 360 6.62 -16.46 -9.19
CA GLN A 360 5.22 -16.73 -9.55
C GLN A 360 5.07 -17.06 -11.04
N ILE A 361 5.74 -16.30 -11.93
CA ILE A 361 5.74 -16.55 -13.37
C ILE A 361 6.36 -17.92 -13.67
N ASP A 362 7.48 -18.27 -13.04
CA ASP A 362 8.15 -19.55 -13.25
C ASP A 362 7.30 -20.74 -12.78
N LYS A 363 6.60 -20.61 -11.65
CA LYS A 363 5.62 -21.63 -11.21
C LYS A 363 4.51 -21.81 -12.22
N PHE A 364 3.99 -20.73 -12.78
CA PHE A 364 2.95 -20.79 -13.80
C PHE A 364 3.46 -21.41 -15.10
N ARG A 365 4.65 -21.00 -15.56
CA ARG A 365 5.31 -21.61 -16.74
C ARG A 365 5.55 -23.11 -16.56
N SER A 366 6.00 -23.53 -15.38
CA SER A 366 6.18 -24.94 -15.05
C SER A 366 4.87 -25.71 -15.12
N SER A 367 3.78 -25.15 -14.59
CA SER A 367 2.44 -25.74 -14.68
C SER A 367 1.97 -25.88 -16.14
N LEU A 368 2.17 -24.85 -16.97
CA LEU A 368 1.86 -24.91 -18.40
C LEU A 368 2.71 -25.94 -19.14
N GLY A 369 4.00 -26.07 -18.81
CA GLY A 369 4.88 -27.09 -19.36
C GLY A 369 4.41 -28.52 -19.04
N ALA A 370 3.91 -28.73 -17.81
CA ALA A 370 3.30 -30.00 -17.45
C ALA A 370 2.03 -30.30 -18.25
N VAL A 371 1.20 -29.28 -18.50
CA VAL A 371 0.01 -29.41 -19.36
C VAL A 371 0.39 -29.71 -20.81
N GLN A 372 1.41 -29.05 -21.37
CA GLN A 372 1.92 -29.34 -22.72
C GLN A 372 2.35 -30.81 -22.83
N ASN A 373 3.15 -31.32 -21.90
CA ASN A 373 3.56 -32.72 -21.89
C ASN A 373 2.37 -33.69 -21.83
N ARG A 374 1.32 -33.34 -21.06
CA ARG A 374 0.09 -34.13 -21.00
C ARG A 374 -0.68 -34.12 -22.33
N LEU A 375 -0.76 -32.96 -22.99
CA LEU A 375 -1.36 -32.79 -24.30
C LEU A 375 -0.61 -33.58 -25.36
N ASP A 376 0.74 -33.50 -25.39
CA ASP A 376 1.57 -34.30 -26.33
C ASP A 376 1.38 -35.79 -26.15
N SER A 377 1.30 -36.23 -24.89
CA SER A 377 0.99 -37.65 -24.58
C SER A 377 -0.40 -38.05 -25.05
N ALA A 378 -1.39 -37.16 -24.85
CA ALA A 378 -2.76 -37.42 -25.30
C ALA A 378 -2.85 -37.46 -26.83
N VAL A 379 -2.20 -36.54 -27.54
CA VAL A 379 -2.12 -36.53 -29.02
C VAL A 379 -1.47 -37.81 -29.54
N THR A 380 -0.37 -38.25 -28.92
CA THR A 380 0.31 -39.49 -29.28
C THR A 380 -0.62 -40.70 -29.10
N ASN A 381 -1.33 -40.73 -27.98
CA ASN A 381 -2.29 -41.82 -27.69
C ASN A 381 -3.50 -41.83 -28.67
N LEU A 382 -3.98 -40.63 -29.00
CA LEU A 382 -5.05 -40.45 -29.98
C LEU A 382 -4.63 -40.89 -31.39
N ASN A 383 -3.41 -40.54 -31.80
CA ASN A 383 -2.83 -41.01 -33.06
C ASN A 383 -2.75 -42.55 -33.11
N ASN A 384 -2.24 -43.18 -32.05
CA ASN A 384 -2.19 -44.63 -31.95
C ASN A 384 -3.59 -45.24 -32.01
N THR A 385 -4.56 -44.64 -31.31
CA THR A 385 -5.94 -45.10 -31.32
C THR A 385 -6.57 -44.95 -32.72
N THR A 386 -6.32 -43.83 -33.40
CA THR A 386 -6.79 -43.56 -34.76
C THR A 386 -6.19 -44.56 -35.74
N THR A 387 -4.90 -44.87 -35.63
CA THR A 387 -4.24 -45.89 -36.44
C THR A 387 -4.84 -47.25 -36.21
N ASN A 388 -5.03 -47.67 -34.95
CA ASN A 388 -5.63 -48.94 -34.61
C ASN A 388 -7.10 -49.06 -35.11
N LEU A 389 -7.88 -47.97 -35.00
CA LEU A 389 -9.24 -47.89 -35.52
C LEU A 389 -9.26 -47.98 -37.05
N SER A 390 -8.33 -47.33 -37.76
CA SER A 390 -8.19 -47.37 -39.20
C SER A 390 -7.82 -48.81 -39.66
N GLU A 391 -6.88 -49.48 -38.95
CA GLU A 391 -6.54 -50.87 -39.21
C GLU A 391 -7.72 -51.83 -38.95
N ALA A 392 -8.47 -51.59 -37.85
CA ALA A 392 -9.67 -52.35 -37.55
C ALA A 392 -10.75 -52.16 -38.60
N GLN A 393 -10.96 -50.93 -39.04
CA GLN A 393 -11.90 -50.60 -40.12
C GLN A 393 -11.48 -51.27 -41.45
N SER A 394 -10.18 -51.22 -41.80
CA SER A 394 -9.65 -51.88 -42.99
C SER A 394 -9.89 -53.38 -42.92
N ARG A 395 -9.61 -54.02 -41.76
CA ARG A 395 -9.87 -55.47 -41.56
C ARG A 395 -11.34 -55.83 -41.69
N ILE A 396 -12.26 -55.00 -41.20
CA ILE A 396 -13.72 -55.23 -41.34
C ILE A 396 -14.11 -55.06 -42.81
N GLN A 397 -13.64 -54.04 -43.50
CA GLN A 397 -13.91 -53.81 -44.91
C GLN A 397 -13.33 -54.94 -45.79
N ASP A 398 -12.11 -55.39 -45.50
CA ASP A 398 -11.48 -56.51 -46.20
C ASP A 398 -12.22 -57.83 -45.96
N ALA A 399 -12.67 -58.07 -44.75
CA ALA A 399 -13.49 -59.26 -44.41
C ALA A 399 -14.85 -59.23 -45.11
N ASP A 400 -15.53 -58.08 -45.14
CA ASP A 400 -16.79 -57.88 -45.84
C ASP A 400 -16.59 -58.02 -47.37
N TYR A 401 -15.50 -57.46 -47.92
CA TYR A 401 -15.16 -57.60 -49.33
C TYR A 401 -14.87 -59.05 -49.68
N ALA A 402 -14.10 -59.80 -48.85
CA ALA A 402 -13.81 -61.21 -49.03
C ALA A 402 -15.09 -62.06 -48.96
N THR A 403 -16.02 -61.73 -48.05
CA THR A 403 -17.31 -62.39 -47.91
C THR A 403 -18.20 -62.15 -49.15
N GLU A 404 -18.22 -60.87 -49.62
CA GLU A 404 -19.01 -60.54 -50.82
C GLU A 404 -18.44 -61.13 -52.08
N VAL A 405 -17.09 -61.19 -52.28
CA VAL A 405 -16.43 -61.89 -53.36
C VAL A 405 -16.72 -63.38 -53.31
N SER A 406 -16.70 -63.97 -52.10
CA SER A 406 -17.07 -65.39 -51.92
C SER A 406 -18.54 -65.69 -52.30
N ASN A 407 -19.46 -64.78 -51.90
CA ASN A 407 -20.87 -64.83 -52.25
C ASN A 407 -21.09 -64.68 -53.75
N MET A 408 -20.37 -63.69 -54.35
CA MET A 408 -20.41 -63.46 -55.81
C MET A 408 -19.87 -64.68 -56.59
N SER A 409 -18.78 -65.28 -56.11
CA SER A 409 -18.20 -66.53 -56.69
C SER A 409 -19.20 -67.72 -56.57
N LYS A 410 -19.82 -67.87 -55.40
CA LYS A 410 -20.88 -68.86 -55.19
C LYS A 410 -22.08 -68.64 -56.11
N ALA A 411 -22.49 -67.42 -56.30
CA ALA A 411 -23.59 -67.04 -57.23
C ALA A 411 -23.20 -67.30 -58.67
N GLN A 412 -21.96 -67.00 -59.08
CA GLN A 412 -21.45 -67.31 -60.41
C GLN A 412 -21.39 -68.85 -60.66
N ILE A 413 -20.91 -69.60 -59.68
CA ILE A 413 -20.89 -71.09 -59.74
C ILE A 413 -22.30 -71.62 -59.84
N LYS A 414 -23.27 -71.14 -59.05
CA LYS A 414 -24.67 -71.48 -59.15
C LYS A 414 -25.25 -71.19 -60.51
N LYS A 415 -24.94 -69.97 -61.05
CA LYS A 415 -25.41 -69.51 -62.39
C LYS A 415 -24.80 -70.39 -63.52
N SER A 416 -23.52 -70.80 -63.43
CA SER A 416 -22.88 -71.70 -64.40
C SER A 416 -23.40 -73.13 -64.28
N LYS A 417 -23.64 -73.66 -63.06
CA LYS A 417 -24.32 -74.93 -62.82
C LYS A 417 -25.73 -74.90 -63.39
N LEU A 418 -26.49 -73.81 -63.24
CA LEU A 418 -27.84 -73.67 -63.80
C LEU A 418 -27.79 -73.71 -65.34
N LYS A 419 -26.81 -72.92 -65.93
CA LYS A 419 -26.59 -72.96 -67.38
C LYS A 419 -26.23 -74.36 -67.88
N LEU A 420 -25.34 -75.04 -67.19
CA LEU A 420 -24.96 -76.41 -67.55
C LEU A 420 -26.17 -77.39 -67.47
N ARG A 421 -26.99 -77.24 -66.41
CA ARG A 421 -28.19 -77.98 -66.24
C ARG A 421 -29.22 -77.74 -67.32
N THR A 422 -29.43 -76.41 -67.71
CA THR A 422 -30.31 -76.06 -68.82
C THR A 422 -29.76 -76.58 -70.15
N TYR A 423 -28.45 -76.43 -70.38
CA TYR A 423 -27.83 -77.04 -71.59
C TYR A 423 -27.99 -78.55 -71.67
N ASN A 424 -27.79 -79.24 -70.56
CA ASN A 424 -27.98 -80.69 -70.52
C ASN A 424 -29.47 -81.14 -70.70
N VAL A 425 -30.44 -80.36 -70.17
CA VAL A 425 -31.89 -80.62 -70.36
C VAL A 425 -32.28 -80.30 -71.83
N THR A 426 -31.76 -79.25 -72.45
CA THR A 426 -32.04 -78.96 -73.88
C THR A 426 -31.35 -79.95 -74.79
N ARG A 427 -30.21 -80.55 -74.45
CA ARG A 427 -29.52 -81.61 -75.15
C ARG A 427 -30.26 -82.93 -75.03
N THR A 428 -30.79 -83.24 -73.84
CA THR A 428 -31.60 -84.49 -73.62
C THR A 428 -32.93 -84.39 -74.38
N ASN A 429 -33.60 -83.24 -74.37
CA ASN A 429 -34.83 -83.04 -75.16
C ASN A 429 -34.58 -83.07 -76.68
N ARG A 430 -33.39 -82.61 -77.17
CA ARG A 430 -33.03 -82.74 -78.59
C ARG A 430 -32.79 -84.26 -78.93
N SER A 431 -32.18 -84.97 -77.99
CA SER A 431 -31.95 -86.44 -78.20
C SER A 431 -33.24 -87.21 -78.16
N CYS A 432 -34.24 -86.79 -77.34
CA CYS A 432 -35.57 -87.41 -77.33
C CYS A 432 -36.36 -87.07 -78.60
N CYS A 433 -36.23 -85.88 -79.18
CA CYS A 433 -36.90 -85.52 -80.39
C CYS A 433 -36.31 -86.18 -81.64
N THR A 434 -35.05 -86.64 -81.60
CA THR A 434 -34.43 -87.39 -82.74
C THR A 434 -34.70 -88.89 -82.67
N SER A 435 -35.17 -89.41 -81.51
CA SER A 435 -35.49 -90.83 -81.37
C SER A 435 -36.98 -91.13 -81.64
N THR A 436 -37.83 -90.07 -81.69
CA THR A 436 -39.29 -90.24 -82.00
C THR A 436 -39.67 -90.05 -83.43
N SER A 437 -38.72 -89.75 -84.34
CA SER A 437 -39.00 -89.65 -85.78
C SER A 437 -38.69 -90.94 -86.58
N PHE A 438 -38.57 -92.14 -85.93
CA PHE A 438 -38.31 -93.37 -86.62
C PHE A 438 -39.27 -94.53 -86.20
N ALA A 439 -40.51 -94.18 -85.92
CA ALA A 439 -41.51 -95.23 -85.76
C ALA A 439 -42.90 -94.71 -86.17
N LEU A 440 -43.10 -94.52 -87.48
CA LEU A 440 -44.38 -94.57 -88.08
C LEU A 440 -44.15 -94.73 -89.58
N ASN A 441 -43.97 -95.97 -89.93
CA ASN A 441 -44.47 -96.55 -91.19
C ASN A 441 -44.28 -98.10 -91.10
N CYS A 442 -45.33 -98.78 -90.75
CA CYS A 442 -46.00 -99.92 -91.24
C CYS A 442 -47.17 -100.29 -90.38
#